data_82c7e2dd88193ebf68c3b57f5cf05462
#
_entry.id   82c7e2dd88193ebf68c3b57f5cf05462
#
_cell.length_a   1.000
_cell.length_b   1.000
_cell.length_c   1.000
_cell.angle_alpha   90.00
_cell.angle_beta   90.00
_cell.angle_gamma   90.00
#
_symmetry.space_group_name_H-M   'P 1'
#
loop_
_entity.id
_entity.type
_entity.pdbx_description
1 polymer ?
#
loop_
_entity_poly.entity_id
_entity_poly.type
_entity_poly.pdbx_seq_one_letter_code
_entity_poly.pdbx_strand_id
1 'polypeptide(L)'
;MHLALNRPNAANALNRELHEALITALDVAAGDGAISAVVLTSNGGRVFSAGADLKELAVDMSNPESSAVAAQQGSDRLLRTLLTLIDFPKPLICALQGKAVGAGAMLALAADEIHAGAGASFRFPEITLDMPSPMSVAMLQGRTTRPMVHRLVQQGASISADEALLAGLVDGIVPDAQLLDHADLRAAGLATGRAYAANKRWINLDLRRRLVDAANESKRLRQAQNIDRNPSHAT
;
A
#
# COMPACT_ATOMS: atom_id res chain seq x y z
N MET A 1 19.54 -0.18 -1.12
CA MET A 1 19.10 -0.20 0.30
C MET A 1 17.88 -1.08 0.43
N HIS A 2 17.80 -1.95 1.48
CA HIS A 2 16.60 -2.73 1.76
C HIS A 2 15.77 -2.06 2.87
N LEU A 3 14.46 -1.95 2.65
CA LEU A 3 13.45 -1.58 3.65
C LEU A 3 12.52 -2.79 3.88
N ALA A 4 12.69 -3.48 5.00
CA ALA A 4 11.88 -4.65 5.34
C ALA A 4 10.81 -4.29 6.38
N LEU A 5 9.54 -4.57 6.07
CA LEU A 5 8.48 -4.55 7.08
C LEU A 5 8.81 -5.62 8.12
N ASN A 6 8.97 -5.24 9.38
CA ASN A 6 9.51 -6.14 10.41
C ASN A 6 8.60 -6.24 11.65
N ARG A 7 7.37 -6.67 11.45
CA ARG A 7 6.42 -7.06 12.49
C ARG A 7 5.81 -8.45 12.19
N PRO A 8 6.63 -9.51 11.97
CA PRO A 8 6.14 -10.81 11.51
C PRO A 8 5.12 -11.44 12.47
N ASN A 9 5.25 -11.22 13.78
CA ASN A 9 4.31 -11.71 14.81
C ASN A 9 2.92 -11.06 14.73
N ALA A 10 2.80 -9.92 14.03
CA ALA A 10 1.54 -9.26 13.73
C ALA A 10 1.24 -9.28 12.21
N ALA A 11 1.78 -10.28 11.48
CA ALA A 11 1.64 -10.38 10.03
C ALA A 11 1.98 -9.07 9.29
N ASN A 12 2.96 -8.33 9.77
CA ASN A 12 3.39 -7.03 9.24
C ASN A 12 2.23 -6.03 9.08
N ALA A 13 1.25 -6.07 10.01
CA ALA A 13 0.18 -5.09 10.05
C ALA A 13 0.74 -3.68 10.29
N LEU A 14 0.16 -2.71 9.58
CA LEU A 14 0.62 -1.33 9.51
C LEU A 14 0.06 -0.55 10.70
N ASN A 15 0.83 -0.47 11.76
CA ASN A 15 0.57 0.43 12.90
C ASN A 15 1.25 1.79 12.68
N ARG A 16 1.00 2.72 13.58
CA ARG A 16 1.59 4.06 13.56
C ARG A 16 3.12 4.03 13.43
N GLU A 17 3.77 3.22 14.26
CA GLU A 17 5.23 3.15 14.31
C GLU A 17 5.83 2.67 12.99
N LEU A 18 5.20 1.65 12.35
CA LEU A 18 5.68 1.13 11.07
C LEU A 18 5.50 2.15 9.93
N HIS A 19 4.40 2.91 9.93
CA HIS A 19 4.20 4.02 8.98
C HIS A 19 5.28 5.10 9.15
N GLU A 20 5.51 5.55 10.40
CA GLU A 20 6.49 6.61 10.70
C GLU A 20 7.92 6.15 10.38
N ALA A 21 8.27 4.90 10.72
CA ALA A 21 9.59 4.33 10.41
C ALA A 21 9.81 4.24 8.90
N LEU A 22 8.80 3.81 8.13
CA LEU A 22 8.89 3.70 6.67
C LEU A 22 9.08 5.08 6.01
N ILE A 23 8.30 6.08 6.43
CA ILE A 23 8.43 7.45 5.93
C ILE A 23 9.83 8.00 6.23
N THR A 24 10.27 7.88 7.49
CA THR A 24 11.60 8.36 7.91
C THR A 24 12.73 7.68 7.12
N ALA A 25 12.64 6.37 6.91
CA ALA A 25 13.66 5.64 6.15
C ALA A 25 13.70 6.06 4.67
N LEU A 26 12.54 6.35 4.06
CA LEU A 26 12.46 6.86 2.69
C LEU A 26 13.01 8.29 2.59
N ASP A 27 12.71 9.16 3.56
CA ASP A 27 13.26 10.53 3.60
C ASP A 27 14.79 10.52 3.71
N VAL A 28 15.35 9.66 4.57
CA VAL A 28 16.80 9.45 4.68
C VAL A 28 17.37 8.94 3.36
N ALA A 29 16.75 7.91 2.77
CA ALA A 29 17.22 7.35 1.50
C ALA A 29 17.14 8.34 0.35
N ALA A 30 16.15 9.23 0.35
CA ALA A 30 16.02 10.28 -0.66
C ALA A 30 17.20 11.26 -0.62
N GLY A 31 17.65 11.65 0.58
CA GLY A 31 18.74 12.61 0.79
C GLY A 31 20.16 12.01 0.69
N ASP A 32 20.31 10.70 0.85
CA ASP A 32 21.63 10.04 0.85
C ASP A 32 22.10 9.73 -0.58
N GLY A 33 23.16 10.42 -1.04
CA GLY A 33 23.74 10.21 -2.36
C GLY A 33 24.35 8.82 -2.58
N ALA A 34 24.65 8.05 -1.53
CA ALA A 34 25.17 6.70 -1.63
C ALA A 34 24.06 5.66 -1.94
N ILE A 35 22.79 6.00 -1.71
CA ILE A 35 21.65 5.14 -1.99
C ILE A 35 21.12 5.46 -3.39
N SER A 36 21.26 4.53 -4.33
CA SER A 36 20.78 4.67 -5.71
C SER A 36 19.34 4.20 -5.88
N ALA A 37 18.91 3.20 -5.11
CA ALA A 37 17.57 2.61 -5.19
C ALA A 37 17.16 2.00 -3.84
N VAL A 38 15.86 1.74 -3.67
CA VAL A 38 15.29 1.06 -2.50
C VAL A 38 14.59 -0.20 -2.94
N VAL A 39 14.80 -1.31 -2.22
CA VAL A 39 14.02 -2.55 -2.30
C VAL A 39 13.14 -2.63 -1.07
N LEU A 40 11.83 -2.53 -1.28
CA LEU A 40 10.81 -2.73 -0.25
C LEU A 40 10.46 -4.23 -0.17
N THR A 41 10.57 -4.80 1.02
CA THR A 41 10.26 -6.21 1.27
C THR A 41 9.63 -6.40 2.65
N SER A 42 9.48 -7.64 3.10
CA SER A 42 8.99 -7.97 4.44
C SER A 42 9.69 -9.16 5.05
N ASN A 43 9.80 -9.19 6.37
CA ASN A 43 10.27 -10.35 7.12
C ASN A 43 9.10 -11.29 7.44
N GLY A 44 9.39 -12.62 7.54
CA GLY A 44 8.42 -13.65 7.94
C GLY A 44 7.86 -14.53 6.80
N GLY A 45 8.15 -14.22 5.54
CA GLY A 45 7.94 -15.08 4.37
C GLY A 45 6.51 -15.39 3.92
N ARG A 46 5.56 -15.59 4.83
CA ARG A 46 4.18 -15.98 4.51
C ARG A 46 3.22 -14.82 4.25
N VAL A 47 3.52 -13.66 4.80
CA VAL A 47 2.67 -12.47 4.69
C VAL A 47 3.56 -11.26 4.47
N PHE A 48 3.41 -10.61 3.32
CA PHE A 48 4.06 -9.33 3.07
C PHE A 48 3.53 -8.28 4.07
N SER A 49 2.20 -8.08 4.07
CA SER A 49 1.51 -7.28 5.07
C SER A 49 0.01 -7.61 5.09
N ALA A 50 -0.54 -7.74 6.29
CA ALA A 50 -1.98 -7.94 6.52
C ALA A 50 -2.81 -6.65 6.36
N GLY A 51 -2.19 -5.52 6.04
CA GLY A 51 -2.85 -4.24 5.93
C GLY A 51 -2.90 -3.45 7.23
N ALA A 52 -3.93 -2.63 7.42
CA ALA A 52 -4.08 -1.79 8.60
C ALA A 52 -4.10 -2.62 9.90
N ASP A 53 -3.47 -2.11 10.95
CA ASP A 53 -3.51 -2.75 12.27
C ASP A 53 -4.88 -2.49 12.93
N LEU A 54 -5.79 -3.46 12.76
CA LEU A 54 -7.16 -3.35 13.28
C LEU A 54 -7.20 -3.26 14.81
N LYS A 55 -6.18 -3.75 15.53
CA LYS A 55 -6.09 -3.62 16.99
C LYS A 55 -5.83 -2.17 17.39
N GLU A 56 -5.00 -1.46 16.62
CA GLU A 56 -4.77 -0.03 16.83
C GLU A 56 -6.01 0.81 16.48
N LEU A 57 -6.74 0.42 15.44
CA LEU A 57 -7.99 1.10 15.05
C LEU A 57 -9.15 0.84 16.01
N ALA A 58 -9.12 -0.30 16.71
CA ALA A 58 -10.18 -0.74 17.64
C ALA A 58 -10.00 -0.22 19.08
N VAL A 59 -9.09 0.72 19.34
CA VAL A 59 -8.64 1.14 20.67
C VAL A 59 -9.76 1.60 21.60
N ASP A 60 -10.95 1.94 21.08
CA ASP A 60 -12.11 2.18 21.93
C ASP A 60 -13.43 1.94 21.21
N MET A 61 -13.78 0.66 21.02
CA MET A 61 -15.10 0.27 20.45
C MET A 61 -16.29 0.72 21.32
N SER A 62 -16.04 1.12 22.58
CA SER A 62 -17.07 1.62 23.49
C SER A 62 -17.40 3.10 23.24
N ASN A 63 -16.50 3.84 22.56
CA ASN A 63 -16.72 5.25 22.21
C ASN A 63 -16.66 5.48 20.68
N PRO A 64 -17.83 5.64 20.02
CA PRO A 64 -17.91 5.83 18.57
C PRO A 64 -17.10 7.02 18.04
N GLU A 65 -16.97 8.10 18.81
CA GLU A 65 -16.25 9.31 18.40
C GLU A 65 -14.74 9.06 18.38
N SER A 66 -14.18 8.42 19.42
CA SER A 66 -12.76 8.07 19.46
C SER A 66 -12.39 7.04 18.38
N SER A 67 -13.29 6.10 18.08
CA SER A 67 -13.13 5.14 16.99
C SER A 67 -13.09 5.84 15.61
N ALA A 68 -13.97 6.81 15.38
CA ALA A 68 -13.98 7.59 14.13
C ALA A 68 -12.71 8.45 13.95
N VAL A 69 -12.22 9.05 15.03
CA VAL A 69 -10.96 9.82 15.03
C VAL A 69 -9.77 8.90 14.73
N ALA A 70 -9.69 7.74 15.38
CA ALA A 70 -8.62 6.77 15.14
C ALA A 70 -8.61 6.26 13.69
N ALA A 71 -9.79 5.95 13.14
CA ALA A 71 -9.95 5.53 11.74
C ALA A 71 -9.53 6.64 10.76
N GLN A 72 -9.87 7.90 11.05
CA GLN A 72 -9.43 9.04 10.23
C GLN A 72 -7.91 9.21 10.29
N GLN A 73 -7.31 9.18 11.48
CA GLN A 73 -5.86 9.27 11.64
C GLN A 73 -5.12 8.13 10.93
N GLY A 74 -5.67 6.90 10.98
CA GLY A 74 -5.13 5.76 10.24
C GLY A 74 -5.15 5.98 8.72
N SER A 75 -6.26 6.51 8.21
CA SER A 75 -6.40 6.84 6.79
C SER A 75 -5.44 7.97 6.35
N ASP A 76 -5.27 9.00 7.17
CA ASP A 76 -4.35 10.11 6.87
C ASP A 76 -2.88 9.63 6.89
N ARG A 77 -2.52 8.74 7.83
CA ARG A 77 -1.19 8.10 7.86
C ARG A 77 -0.95 7.25 6.62
N LEU A 78 -1.93 6.44 6.23
CA LEU A 78 -1.83 5.62 5.02
C LEU A 78 -1.64 6.49 3.77
N LEU A 79 -2.46 7.54 3.61
CA LEU A 79 -2.30 8.49 2.50
C LEU A 79 -0.89 9.08 2.48
N ARG A 80 -0.41 9.59 3.61
CA ARG A 80 0.94 10.15 3.72
C ARG A 80 2.00 9.14 3.31
N THR A 81 1.90 7.90 3.77
CA THR A 81 2.85 6.84 3.42
C THR A 81 2.83 6.53 1.92
N LEU A 82 1.63 6.39 1.33
CA LEU A 82 1.49 6.14 -0.11
C LEU A 82 2.06 7.29 -0.95
N LEU A 83 1.80 8.55 -0.56
CA LEU A 83 2.36 9.71 -1.23
C LEU A 83 3.89 9.74 -1.11
N THR A 84 4.47 9.41 0.04
CA THR A 84 5.93 9.32 0.22
C THR A 84 6.54 8.26 -0.70
N LEU A 85 5.90 7.10 -0.86
CA LEU A 85 6.36 6.02 -1.74
C LEU A 85 6.33 6.44 -3.23
N ILE A 86 5.19 6.97 -3.70
CA ILE A 86 5.02 7.33 -5.13
C ILE A 86 5.83 8.58 -5.51
N ASP A 87 6.09 9.49 -4.57
CA ASP A 87 6.89 10.69 -4.76
C ASP A 87 8.40 10.44 -4.49
N PHE A 88 8.80 9.24 -4.02
CA PHE A 88 10.20 8.91 -3.73
C PHE A 88 11.07 9.07 -4.99
N PRO A 89 12.15 9.90 -4.96
CA PRO A 89 12.80 10.38 -6.18
C PRO A 89 13.75 9.37 -6.85
N LYS A 90 13.89 8.17 -6.27
CA LYS A 90 14.77 7.10 -6.77
C LYS A 90 13.96 5.86 -7.09
N PRO A 91 14.54 4.86 -7.78
CA PRO A 91 13.87 3.58 -8.02
C PRO A 91 13.43 2.93 -6.71
N LEU A 92 12.18 2.49 -6.67
CA LEU A 92 11.56 1.75 -5.59
C LEU A 92 11.05 0.42 -6.15
N ILE A 93 11.71 -0.66 -5.80
CA ILE A 93 11.35 -2.02 -6.22
C ILE A 93 10.65 -2.71 -5.06
N CYS A 94 9.52 -3.35 -5.30
CA CYS A 94 8.89 -4.22 -4.31
C CYS A 94 9.26 -5.69 -4.58
N ALA A 95 9.93 -6.31 -3.60
CA ALA A 95 10.13 -7.75 -3.53
C ALA A 95 8.98 -8.36 -2.72
N LEU A 96 7.90 -8.75 -3.40
CA LEU A 96 6.66 -9.19 -2.78
C LEU A 96 6.68 -10.68 -2.47
N GLN A 97 6.84 -11.02 -1.19
CA GLN A 97 6.77 -12.40 -0.72
C GLN A 97 5.50 -12.64 0.09
N GLY A 98 4.73 -13.68 -0.25
CA GLY A 98 3.52 -14.05 0.47
C GLY A 98 2.34 -13.11 0.24
N LYS A 99 1.44 -13.01 1.22
CA LYS A 99 0.14 -12.33 1.05
C LYS A 99 0.25 -10.83 1.26
N ALA A 100 -0.24 -10.04 0.31
CA ALA A 100 -0.44 -8.59 0.42
C ALA A 100 -1.93 -8.28 0.53
N VAL A 101 -2.36 -7.68 1.66
CA VAL A 101 -3.78 -7.50 1.97
C VAL A 101 -4.10 -6.03 2.25
N GLY A 102 -5.15 -5.50 1.64
CA GLY A 102 -5.66 -4.14 1.88
C GLY A 102 -4.58 -3.07 1.78
N ALA A 103 -4.34 -2.30 2.84
CA ALA A 103 -3.29 -1.29 2.89
C ALA A 103 -1.88 -1.87 2.60
N GLY A 104 -1.61 -3.14 2.95
CA GLY A 104 -0.36 -3.82 2.61
C GLY A 104 -0.20 -4.05 1.10
N ALA A 105 -1.29 -4.40 0.42
CA ALA A 105 -1.30 -4.48 -1.04
C ALA A 105 -1.08 -3.09 -1.67
N MET A 106 -1.67 -2.04 -1.11
CA MET A 106 -1.44 -0.66 -1.58
C MET A 106 0.02 -0.24 -1.44
N LEU A 107 0.74 -0.64 -0.37
CA LEU A 107 2.17 -0.37 -0.25
C LEU A 107 2.98 -1.02 -1.39
N ALA A 108 2.70 -2.29 -1.70
CA ALA A 108 3.35 -2.97 -2.82
C ALA A 108 3.07 -2.26 -4.14
N LEU A 109 1.79 -1.88 -4.40
CA LEU A 109 1.37 -1.20 -5.62
C LEU A 109 1.94 0.22 -5.76
N ALA A 110 2.48 0.82 -4.70
CA ALA A 110 3.13 2.12 -4.74
C ALA A 110 4.58 2.07 -5.26
N ALA A 111 5.16 0.88 -5.43
CA ALA A 111 6.49 0.71 -6.00
C ALA A 111 6.50 0.95 -7.53
N ASP A 112 7.67 1.28 -8.07
CA ASP A 112 7.84 1.46 -9.52
C ASP A 112 7.78 0.13 -10.26
N GLU A 113 8.44 -0.90 -9.71
CA GLU A 113 8.36 -2.28 -10.18
C GLU A 113 8.01 -3.21 -9.00
N ILE A 114 7.25 -4.28 -9.30
CA ILE A 114 6.86 -5.29 -8.32
C ILE A 114 7.25 -6.66 -8.86
N HIS A 115 8.19 -7.30 -8.18
CA HIS A 115 8.54 -8.69 -8.45
C HIS A 115 7.98 -9.55 -7.34
N ALA A 116 7.20 -10.56 -7.70
CA ALA A 116 6.48 -11.41 -6.78
C ALA A 116 7.15 -12.78 -6.67
N GLY A 117 7.18 -13.34 -5.48
CA GLY A 117 7.42 -14.76 -5.28
C GLY A 117 6.24 -15.60 -5.79
N ALA A 118 6.48 -16.84 -6.17
CA ALA A 118 5.45 -17.73 -6.74
C ALA A 118 4.25 -17.94 -5.78
N GLY A 119 4.47 -17.86 -4.47
CA GLY A 119 3.43 -17.96 -3.44
C GLY A 119 2.73 -16.66 -3.11
N ALA A 120 3.03 -15.55 -3.80
CA ALA A 120 2.44 -14.25 -3.52
C ALA A 120 0.96 -14.17 -3.93
N SER A 121 0.22 -13.31 -3.23
CA SER A 121 -1.19 -13.05 -3.56
C SER A 121 -1.61 -11.66 -3.14
N PHE A 122 -2.64 -11.12 -3.81
CA PHE A 122 -3.27 -9.85 -3.47
C PHE A 122 -4.72 -10.06 -3.06
N ARG A 123 -5.17 -9.29 -2.06
CA ARG A 123 -6.57 -9.25 -1.65
C ARG A 123 -6.93 -7.88 -1.09
N PHE A 124 -8.15 -7.41 -1.39
CA PHE A 124 -8.75 -6.20 -0.81
C PHE A 124 -10.07 -6.59 -0.12
N PRO A 125 -10.02 -7.02 1.16
CA PRO A 125 -11.17 -7.60 1.86
C PRO A 125 -12.15 -6.56 2.42
N GLU A 126 -11.93 -5.27 2.25
CA GLU A 126 -12.65 -4.17 2.89
C GLU A 126 -14.16 -4.29 2.70
N ILE A 127 -14.62 -4.75 1.54
CA ILE A 127 -16.04 -4.97 1.24
C ILE A 127 -16.68 -6.01 2.18
N THR A 128 -15.94 -7.01 2.63
CA THR A 128 -16.45 -8.04 3.56
C THR A 128 -16.64 -7.51 4.98
N LEU A 129 -16.11 -6.32 5.25
CA LEU A 129 -16.22 -5.60 6.52
C LEU A 129 -17.18 -4.40 6.42
N ASP A 130 -17.91 -4.30 5.31
CA ASP A 130 -18.76 -3.14 4.98
C ASP A 130 -17.99 -1.80 5.01
N MET A 131 -16.72 -1.84 4.59
CA MET A 131 -15.83 -0.69 4.59
C MET A 131 -15.61 -0.18 3.16
N PRO A 132 -16.02 1.05 2.82
CA PRO A 132 -15.66 1.68 1.55
C PRO A 132 -14.13 1.86 1.44
N SER A 133 -13.59 1.56 0.26
CA SER A 133 -12.14 1.58 0.03
C SER A 133 -11.74 2.39 -1.22
N PRO A 134 -12.05 3.71 -1.29
CA PRO A 134 -11.71 4.54 -2.43
C PRO A 134 -10.22 4.57 -2.76
N MET A 135 -9.32 4.55 -1.74
CA MET A 135 -7.89 4.54 -1.97
C MET A 135 -7.41 3.25 -2.64
N SER A 136 -7.99 2.08 -2.31
CA SER A 136 -7.71 0.82 -3.01
C SER A 136 -8.10 0.92 -4.48
N VAL A 137 -9.27 1.50 -4.76
CA VAL A 137 -9.72 1.76 -6.15
C VAL A 137 -8.73 2.66 -6.88
N ALA A 138 -8.32 3.78 -6.26
CA ALA A 138 -7.38 4.73 -6.85
C ALA A 138 -6.03 4.08 -7.20
N MET A 139 -5.48 3.24 -6.30
CA MET A 139 -4.24 2.50 -6.54
C MET A 139 -4.36 1.52 -7.70
N LEU A 140 -5.45 0.77 -7.76
CA LEU A 140 -5.67 -0.27 -8.77
C LEU A 140 -5.95 0.32 -10.17
N GLN A 141 -6.69 1.41 -10.27
CA GLN A 141 -7.05 2.04 -11.56
C GLN A 141 -5.85 2.49 -12.41
N GLY A 142 -4.70 2.74 -11.78
CA GLY A 142 -3.46 3.10 -12.46
C GLY A 142 -2.69 1.90 -13.01
N ARG A 143 -3.03 0.67 -12.61
CA ARG A 143 -2.24 -0.54 -12.92
C ARG A 143 -3.02 -1.63 -13.66
N THR A 144 -4.35 -1.66 -13.53
CA THR A 144 -5.12 -2.77 -14.10
C THR A 144 -6.45 -2.34 -14.69
N THR A 145 -7.16 -3.27 -15.28
CA THR A 145 -8.43 -3.04 -15.97
C THR A 145 -9.60 -2.86 -14.99
N ARG A 146 -10.65 -2.13 -15.42
CA ARG A 146 -11.87 -1.95 -14.62
C ARG A 146 -12.51 -3.28 -14.14
N PRO A 147 -12.63 -4.35 -14.95
CA PRO A 147 -13.12 -5.65 -14.48
C PRO A 147 -12.28 -6.24 -13.32
N MET A 148 -10.95 -6.10 -13.38
CA MET A 148 -10.08 -6.59 -12.32
C MET A 148 -10.23 -5.74 -11.04
N VAL A 149 -10.35 -4.42 -11.16
CA VAL A 149 -10.67 -3.55 -10.00
C VAL A 149 -11.97 -3.99 -9.34
N HIS A 150 -13.02 -4.23 -10.14
CA HIS A 150 -14.31 -4.71 -9.62
C HIS A 150 -14.17 -6.06 -8.90
N ARG A 151 -13.44 -7.01 -9.50
CA ARG A 151 -13.20 -8.33 -8.89
C ARG A 151 -12.47 -8.23 -7.55
N LEU A 152 -11.43 -7.40 -7.48
CA LEU A 152 -10.64 -7.24 -6.27
C LEU A 152 -11.38 -6.47 -5.16
N VAL A 153 -12.01 -5.34 -5.51
CA VAL A 153 -12.58 -4.43 -4.52
C VAL A 153 -14.04 -4.77 -4.18
N GLN A 154 -14.88 -5.04 -5.21
CA GLN A 154 -16.30 -5.27 -4.99
C GLN A 154 -16.65 -6.72 -4.63
N GLN A 155 -15.81 -7.68 -5.03
CA GLN A 155 -15.98 -9.08 -4.68
C GLN A 155 -15.06 -9.52 -3.54
N GLY A 156 -14.05 -8.70 -3.16
CA GLY A 156 -13.05 -9.04 -2.15
C GLY A 156 -12.23 -10.29 -2.52
N ALA A 157 -12.13 -10.58 -3.82
CA ALA A 157 -11.45 -11.77 -4.31
C ALA A 157 -9.95 -11.74 -3.98
N SER A 158 -9.37 -12.92 -3.74
CA SER A 158 -7.93 -13.10 -3.72
C SER A 158 -7.47 -13.51 -5.12
N ILE A 159 -6.35 -12.95 -5.57
CA ILE A 159 -5.69 -13.36 -6.82
C ILE A 159 -4.28 -13.86 -6.54
N SER A 160 -3.82 -14.85 -7.30
CA SER A 160 -2.47 -15.39 -7.25
C SER A 160 -1.46 -14.45 -7.91
N ALA A 161 -0.16 -14.77 -7.76
CA ALA A 161 0.92 -14.08 -8.48
C ALA A 161 0.73 -14.15 -10.00
N ASP A 162 0.34 -15.33 -10.54
CA ASP A 162 0.09 -15.49 -11.99
C ASP A 162 -1.06 -14.62 -12.48
N GLU A 163 -2.18 -14.60 -11.75
CA GLU A 163 -3.30 -13.72 -12.08
C GLU A 163 -2.91 -12.24 -11.98
N ALA A 164 -2.08 -11.88 -11.00
CA ALA A 164 -1.57 -10.52 -10.81
C ALA A 164 -0.63 -10.10 -11.96
N LEU A 165 0.20 -11.02 -12.46
CA LEU A 165 1.06 -10.79 -13.63
C LEU A 165 0.22 -10.57 -14.88
N LEU A 166 -0.75 -11.43 -15.15
CA LEU A 166 -1.66 -11.28 -16.30
C LEU A 166 -2.51 -10.01 -16.22
N ALA A 167 -2.80 -9.54 -15.01
CA ALA A 167 -3.55 -8.31 -14.77
C ALA A 167 -2.68 -7.04 -14.82
N GLY A 168 -1.35 -7.15 -14.95
CA GLY A 168 -0.42 -6.03 -14.93
C GLY A 168 -0.18 -5.43 -13.54
N LEU A 169 -0.51 -6.16 -12.47
CA LEU A 169 -0.27 -5.71 -11.10
C LEU A 169 1.14 -6.00 -10.60
N VAL A 170 1.81 -7.00 -11.18
CA VAL A 170 3.22 -7.29 -10.93
C VAL A 170 3.98 -7.35 -12.25
N ASP A 171 5.27 -7.06 -12.20
CA ASP A 171 6.15 -6.96 -13.38
C ASP A 171 6.88 -8.28 -13.66
N GLY A 172 6.91 -9.19 -12.69
CA GLY A 172 7.53 -10.51 -12.84
C GLY A 172 7.27 -11.42 -11.66
N ILE A 173 7.43 -12.73 -11.92
CA ILE A 173 7.35 -13.77 -10.90
C ILE A 173 8.67 -14.53 -10.90
N VAL A 174 9.24 -14.75 -9.73
CA VAL A 174 10.48 -15.51 -9.53
C VAL A 174 10.32 -16.49 -8.37
N PRO A 175 11.14 -17.56 -8.31
CA PRO A 175 11.15 -18.42 -7.13
C PRO A 175 11.42 -17.62 -5.85
N ASP A 176 10.71 -17.91 -4.76
CA ASP A 176 10.82 -17.17 -3.49
C ASP A 176 12.26 -17.05 -3.00
N ALA A 177 13.07 -18.09 -3.16
CA ALA A 177 14.48 -18.10 -2.75
C ALA A 177 15.37 -17.12 -3.56
N GLN A 178 14.95 -16.70 -4.73
CA GLN A 178 15.68 -15.80 -5.63
C GLN A 178 15.13 -14.37 -5.63
N LEU A 179 14.05 -14.14 -4.91
CA LEU A 179 13.27 -12.89 -5.03
C LEU A 179 14.09 -11.65 -4.65
N LEU A 180 14.84 -11.69 -3.54
CA LEU A 180 15.64 -10.55 -3.10
C LEU A 180 16.81 -10.29 -4.05
N ASP A 181 17.55 -11.34 -4.45
CA ASP A 181 18.67 -11.20 -5.39
C ASP A 181 18.19 -10.65 -6.74
N HIS A 182 17.03 -11.12 -7.20
CA HIS A 182 16.40 -10.57 -8.41
C HIS A 182 16.03 -9.10 -8.26
N ALA A 183 15.42 -8.71 -7.15
CA ALA A 183 15.05 -7.31 -6.90
C ALA A 183 16.29 -6.41 -6.82
N ASP A 184 17.40 -6.88 -6.24
CA ASP A 184 18.67 -6.17 -6.21
C ASP A 184 19.26 -5.97 -7.61
N LEU A 185 19.22 -6.99 -8.44
CA LEU A 185 19.66 -6.90 -9.84
C LEU A 185 18.81 -5.89 -10.62
N ARG A 186 17.49 -5.91 -10.43
CA ARG A 186 16.59 -4.92 -11.04
C ARG A 186 16.92 -3.51 -10.58
N ALA A 187 17.06 -3.31 -9.27
CA ALA A 187 17.39 -2.01 -8.68
C ALA A 187 18.73 -1.46 -9.19
N ALA A 188 19.73 -2.32 -9.34
CA ALA A 188 21.04 -1.95 -9.86
C ALA A 188 21.02 -1.59 -11.37
N GLY A 189 20.10 -2.17 -12.13
CA GLY A 189 19.95 -1.95 -13.57
C GLY A 189 19.17 -0.69 -13.95
N LEU A 190 18.49 -0.03 -13.01
CA LEU A 190 17.67 1.13 -13.31
C LEU A 190 18.50 2.43 -13.32
N ALA A 191 18.17 3.31 -14.24
CA ALA A 191 18.72 4.67 -14.27
C ALA A 191 18.27 5.44 -13.02
N THR A 192 19.13 6.36 -12.56
CA THR A 192 18.89 7.20 -11.38
C THR A 192 19.13 8.68 -11.72
N GLY A 193 18.85 9.58 -10.78
CA GLY A 193 19.11 10.98 -10.93
C GLY A 193 17.90 11.82 -11.35
N ARG A 194 18.17 13.07 -11.76
CA ARG A 194 17.11 14.08 -11.97
C ARG A 194 16.08 13.70 -13.03
N ALA A 195 16.51 13.07 -14.11
CA ALA A 195 15.60 12.66 -15.19
C ALA A 195 14.63 11.56 -14.71
N TYR A 196 15.15 10.56 -13.97
CA TYR A 196 14.32 9.51 -13.37
C TYR A 196 13.26 10.11 -12.43
N ALA A 197 13.71 10.95 -11.48
CA ALA A 197 12.81 11.60 -10.52
C ALA A 197 11.72 12.45 -11.20
N ALA A 198 12.08 13.21 -12.24
CA ALA A 198 11.14 14.02 -13.00
C ALA A 198 10.11 13.15 -13.75
N ASN A 199 10.56 12.09 -14.42
CA ASN A 199 9.67 11.17 -15.14
C ASN A 199 8.74 10.43 -14.17
N LYS A 200 9.26 9.90 -13.07
CA LYS A 200 8.46 9.21 -12.04
C LYS A 200 7.37 10.13 -11.48
N ARG A 201 7.71 11.38 -11.14
CA ARG A 201 6.74 12.36 -10.67
C ARG A 201 5.64 12.60 -11.70
N TRP A 202 5.98 12.64 -12.99
CA TRP A 202 5.02 12.86 -14.07
C TRP A 202 4.15 11.63 -14.31
N ILE A 203 4.73 10.43 -14.28
CA ILE A 203 4.01 9.14 -14.36
C ILE A 203 2.98 9.04 -13.22
N ASN A 204 3.35 9.43 -11.99
CA ASN A 204 2.51 9.31 -10.81
C ASN A 204 1.55 10.49 -10.59
N LEU A 205 1.56 11.52 -11.46
CA LEU A 205 0.77 12.74 -11.23
C LEU A 205 -0.72 12.47 -11.05
N ASP A 206 -1.31 11.66 -11.92
CA ASP A 206 -2.73 11.33 -11.85
C ASP A 206 -3.07 10.39 -10.69
N LEU A 207 -2.19 9.43 -10.39
CA LEU A 207 -2.33 8.57 -9.22
C LEU A 207 -2.34 9.40 -7.93
N ARG A 208 -1.41 10.36 -7.82
CA ARG A 208 -1.32 11.26 -6.68
C ARG A 208 -2.61 12.06 -6.46
N ARG A 209 -3.18 12.62 -7.53
CA ARG A 209 -4.48 13.34 -7.47
C ARG A 209 -5.59 12.41 -7.01
N ARG A 210 -5.74 11.25 -7.66
CA ARG A 210 -6.76 10.25 -7.31
C ARG A 210 -6.66 9.78 -5.86
N LEU A 211 -5.45 9.60 -5.31
CA LEU A 211 -5.26 9.22 -3.90
C LEU A 211 -5.75 10.30 -2.94
N VAL A 212 -5.46 11.57 -3.21
CA VAL A 212 -5.94 12.68 -2.39
C VAL A 212 -7.46 12.78 -2.45
N ASP A 213 -8.06 12.69 -3.64
CA ASP A 213 -9.51 12.71 -3.82
C ASP A 213 -10.18 11.52 -3.13
N ALA A 214 -9.60 10.31 -3.26
CA ALA A 214 -10.09 9.10 -2.62
C ALA A 214 -10.01 9.16 -1.08
N ALA A 215 -8.97 9.79 -0.52
CA ALA A 215 -8.88 10.01 0.93
C ALA A 215 -9.95 10.99 1.42
N ASN A 216 -10.20 12.06 0.68
CA ASN A 216 -11.29 13.00 0.97
C ASN A 216 -12.66 12.32 0.91
N GLU A 217 -12.89 11.48 -0.09
CA GLU A 217 -14.13 10.70 -0.20
C GLU A 217 -14.28 9.70 0.94
N SER A 218 -13.20 8.99 1.31
CA SER A 218 -13.21 8.10 2.47
C SER A 218 -13.59 8.82 3.76
N LYS A 219 -13.16 10.07 3.92
CA LYS A 219 -13.54 10.92 5.06
C LYS A 219 -15.03 11.26 5.04
N ARG A 220 -15.56 11.67 3.88
CA ARG A 220 -16.99 12.00 3.70
C ARG A 220 -17.88 10.78 4.02
N LEU A 221 -17.53 9.60 3.49
CA LEU A 221 -18.28 8.37 3.70
C LEU A 221 -18.33 7.98 5.18
N ARG A 222 -17.21 8.10 5.90
CA ARG A 222 -17.19 7.85 7.36
C ARG A 222 -18.04 8.84 8.14
N GLN A 223 -18.03 10.13 7.77
CA GLN A 223 -18.87 11.15 8.41
C GLN A 223 -20.35 10.84 8.20
N ALA A 224 -20.77 10.45 7.00
CA ALA A 224 -22.15 10.06 6.72
C ALA A 224 -22.58 8.83 7.54
N GLN A 225 -21.75 7.77 7.60
CA GLN A 225 -22.05 6.58 8.42
C GLN A 225 -22.19 6.90 9.93
N ASN A 226 -21.42 7.87 10.44
CA ASN A 226 -21.54 8.27 11.85
C ASN A 226 -22.82 9.05 12.13
N ILE A 227 -23.30 9.88 11.19
CA ILE A 227 -24.60 10.58 11.29
C ILE A 227 -25.74 9.55 11.34
N ASP A 228 -25.74 8.56 10.46
CA ASP A 228 -26.77 7.53 10.41
C ASP A 228 -26.82 6.66 11.69
N ARG A 229 -25.66 6.46 12.32
CA ARG A 229 -25.56 5.69 13.58
C ARG A 229 -25.90 6.52 14.83
N ASN A 230 -25.87 7.84 14.77
CA ASN A 230 -26.14 8.74 15.88
C ASN A 230 -26.95 9.96 15.45
N PRO A 231 -28.28 9.79 15.16
CA PRO A 231 -29.14 10.86 14.62
C PRO A 231 -29.35 12.05 15.58
N SER A 232 -28.91 11.96 16.85
CA SER A 232 -29.05 13.04 17.84
C SER A 232 -28.11 14.23 17.63
N HIS A 233 -27.16 14.18 16.66
CA HIS A 233 -26.26 15.28 16.32
C HIS A 233 -26.65 16.03 15.02
N ALA A 234 -27.84 15.77 14.47
CA ALA A 234 -28.32 16.36 13.20
C ALA A 234 -29.31 17.53 13.41
N THR A 235 -29.21 18.27 14.53
CA THR A 235 -29.97 19.50 14.77
C THR A 235 -29.05 20.66 15.06
#